data_4d147525a575d353a4fe20aac571a13e
#
_entry.id   4d147525a575d353a4fe20aac571a13e
#
_cell.length_a   1.000
_cell.length_b   1.000
_cell.length_c   1.000
_cell.angle_alpha   90.00
_cell.angle_beta   90.00
_cell.angle_gamma   90.00
#
_symmetry.space_group_name_H-M   'P 1'
#
loop_
_entity.id
_entity.type
_entity.pdbx_description
1 polymer ?
#
loop_
_entity_poly.entity_id
_entity_poly.type
_entity_poly.pdbx_seq_one_letter_code
_entity_poly.pdbx_strand_id
1 'polypeptide(L)'
;DTEFSHSINALNAVTSWLEEPNTAVDLNEPLKVLAQEDYLPQLMRSIAEYSVLLTQFSLQLDNLAQPAGCLSKGIPERAHRLHSAFISVFIKQTQGDLADIQRQYQRFSEALNTLAMKAPQPELKHYLNQWALYDARLTQATKSFVQPWQQFFEACGFKAGR
;
A
#
# COMPACT_ATOMS: atom_id res chain seq x y z
N ASP A 1 -13.65 -13.48 -0.67
CA ASP A 1 -13.23 -12.43 -1.61
C ASP A 1 -13.31 -12.95 -3.05
N THR A 2 -14.55 -13.01 -3.56
CA THR A 2 -14.84 -13.63 -4.86
C THR A 2 -14.25 -12.80 -6.01
N GLU A 3 -14.44 -11.47 -5.99
CA GLU A 3 -13.93 -10.54 -7.02
C GLU A 3 -12.40 -10.58 -7.15
N PHE A 4 -11.70 -10.63 -6.01
CA PHE A 4 -10.25 -10.79 -5.98
C PHE A 4 -9.79 -12.04 -6.72
N SER A 5 -10.44 -13.19 -6.44
CA SER A 5 -10.09 -14.46 -7.08
C SER A 5 -10.41 -14.45 -8.58
N HIS A 6 -11.51 -13.82 -8.98
CA HIS A 6 -11.88 -13.67 -10.39
C HIS A 6 -10.84 -12.87 -11.15
N SER A 7 -10.40 -11.70 -10.62
CA SER A 7 -9.40 -10.86 -11.27
C SER A 7 -8.05 -11.57 -11.41
N ILE A 8 -7.59 -12.32 -10.38
CA ILE A 8 -6.34 -13.12 -10.49
C ILE A 8 -6.48 -14.24 -11.53
N ASN A 9 -7.58 -14.96 -11.51
CA ASN A 9 -7.81 -16.04 -12.47
C ASN A 9 -7.84 -15.49 -13.91
N ALA A 10 -8.45 -14.32 -14.11
CA ALA A 10 -8.48 -13.66 -15.40
C ALA A 10 -7.08 -13.24 -15.87
N LEU A 11 -6.24 -12.66 -15.00
CA LEU A 11 -4.84 -12.35 -15.32
C LEU A 11 -4.04 -13.61 -15.69
N ASN A 12 -4.20 -14.68 -14.95
CA ASN A 12 -3.54 -15.95 -15.22
C ASN A 12 -3.99 -16.56 -16.56
N ALA A 13 -5.28 -16.48 -16.90
CA ALA A 13 -5.80 -16.94 -18.18
C ALA A 13 -5.19 -16.17 -19.37
N VAL A 14 -5.09 -14.84 -19.25
CA VAL A 14 -4.43 -13.99 -20.26
C VAL A 14 -2.95 -14.36 -20.38
N THR A 15 -2.26 -14.57 -19.25
CA THR A 15 -0.84 -14.97 -19.23
C THR A 15 -0.64 -16.31 -19.93
N SER A 16 -1.45 -17.32 -19.63
CA SER A 16 -1.39 -18.65 -20.27
C SER A 16 -1.61 -18.57 -21.77
N TRP A 17 -2.56 -17.73 -22.20
CA TRP A 17 -2.79 -17.52 -23.63
C TRP A 17 -1.59 -16.88 -24.34
N LEU A 18 -0.88 -15.94 -23.69
CA LEU A 18 0.35 -15.35 -24.23
C LEU A 18 1.50 -16.35 -24.35
N GLU A 19 1.54 -17.37 -23.49
CA GLU A 19 2.53 -18.45 -23.55
C GLU A 19 2.26 -19.42 -24.72
N GLU A 20 0.99 -19.73 -24.94
CA GLU A 20 0.55 -20.67 -25.98
C GLU A 20 -0.62 -20.10 -26.80
N PRO A 21 -0.37 -19.14 -27.74
CA PRO A 21 -1.42 -18.45 -28.48
C PRO A 21 -2.31 -19.34 -29.35
N ASN A 22 -1.89 -20.58 -29.62
CA ASN A 22 -2.63 -21.55 -30.43
C ASN A 22 -3.57 -22.46 -29.60
N THR A 23 -3.61 -22.27 -28.27
CA THR A 23 -4.58 -22.99 -27.45
C THR A 23 -5.97 -22.39 -27.62
N ALA A 24 -7.00 -23.25 -27.65
CA ALA A 24 -8.41 -22.83 -27.75
C ALA A 24 -8.95 -22.18 -26.46
N VAL A 25 -8.12 -21.34 -25.81
CA VAL A 25 -8.53 -20.59 -24.61
C VAL A 25 -9.43 -19.43 -25.07
N ASP A 26 -10.68 -19.44 -24.63
CA ASP A 26 -11.58 -18.31 -24.83
C ASP A 26 -11.21 -17.18 -23.84
N LEU A 27 -10.71 -16.06 -24.37
CA LEU A 27 -10.37 -14.89 -23.59
C LEU A 27 -11.54 -13.92 -23.33
N ASN A 28 -12.71 -14.17 -23.91
CA ASN A 28 -13.85 -13.25 -23.79
C ASN A 28 -14.24 -13.03 -22.31
N GLU A 29 -14.42 -14.12 -21.55
CA GLU A 29 -14.79 -13.99 -20.12
C GLU A 29 -13.64 -13.42 -19.27
N PRO A 30 -12.37 -13.87 -19.35
CA PRO A 30 -11.27 -13.23 -18.64
C PRO A 30 -11.12 -11.74 -18.92
N LEU A 31 -11.19 -11.30 -20.19
CA LEU A 31 -11.10 -9.89 -20.54
C LEU A 31 -12.30 -9.07 -20.06
N LYS A 32 -13.50 -9.67 -20.08
CA LYS A 32 -14.70 -9.05 -19.53
C LYS A 32 -14.58 -8.85 -18.01
N VAL A 33 -14.09 -9.86 -17.28
CA VAL A 33 -13.84 -9.74 -15.84
C VAL A 33 -12.87 -8.58 -15.57
N LEU A 34 -11.72 -8.53 -16.26
CA LEU A 34 -10.73 -7.44 -16.08
C LEU A 34 -11.27 -6.05 -16.46
N ALA A 35 -12.23 -5.98 -17.40
CA ALA A 35 -12.83 -4.72 -17.83
C ALA A 35 -13.99 -4.25 -16.96
N GLN A 36 -14.69 -5.17 -16.28
CA GLN A 36 -15.92 -4.87 -15.54
C GLN A 36 -15.73 -4.88 -14.03
N GLU A 37 -14.77 -5.66 -13.50
CA GLU A 37 -14.52 -5.68 -12.07
C GLU A 37 -13.60 -4.52 -11.66
N ASP A 38 -14.06 -3.71 -10.73
CA ASP A 38 -13.35 -2.53 -10.23
C ASP A 38 -12.31 -2.85 -9.15
N TYR A 39 -12.14 -4.11 -8.77
CA TYR A 39 -11.32 -4.49 -7.63
C TYR A 39 -9.85 -4.05 -7.76
N LEU A 40 -9.20 -4.41 -8.86
CA LEU A 40 -7.80 -4.05 -9.09
C LEU A 40 -7.60 -2.53 -9.27
N PRO A 41 -8.41 -1.81 -10.05
CA PRO A 41 -8.38 -0.34 -10.07
C PRO A 41 -8.60 0.31 -8.70
N GLN A 42 -9.53 -0.20 -7.89
CA GLN A 42 -9.75 0.32 -6.53
C GLN A 42 -8.56 0.08 -5.61
N LEU A 43 -7.96 -1.12 -5.65
CA LEU A 43 -6.74 -1.43 -4.89
C LEU A 43 -5.61 -0.46 -5.24
N MET A 44 -5.36 -0.24 -6.53
CA MET A 44 -4.31 0.67 -7.00
C MET A 44 -4.58 2.12 -6.60
N ARG A 45 -5.84 2.55 -6.67
CA ARG A 45 -6.26 3.87 -6.18
C ARG A 45 -6.01 4.01 -4.68
N SER A 46 -6.40 3.02 -3.89
CA SER A 46 -6.18 3.03 -2.43
C SER A 46 -4.69 3.15 -2.10
N ILE A 47 -3.83 2.39 -2.78
CA ILE A 47 -2.37 2.48 -2.60
C ILE A 47 -1.88 3.90 -2.92
N ALA A 48 -2.33 4.48 -4.03
CA ALA A 48 -1.93 5.83 -4.43
C ALA A 48 -2.40 6.89 -3.42
N GLU A 49 -3.66 6.83 -2.99
CA GLU A 49 -4.24 7.75 -2.03
C GLU A 49 -3.55 7.67 -0.66
N TYR A 50 -3.35 6.47 -0.10
CA TYR A 50 -2.61 6.30 1.15
C TYR A 50 -1.16 6.79 1.03
N SER A 51 -0.48 6.53 -0.09
CA SER A 51 0.89 7.01 -0.32
C SER A 51 0.96 8.53 -0.31
N VAL A 52 0.02 9.21 -0.96
CA VAL A 52 -0.05 10.68 -0.99
C VAL A 52 -0.37 11.24 0.40
N LEU A 53 -1.40 10.71 1.06
CA LEU A 53 -1.83 11.17 2.38
C LEU A 53 -0.72 11.02 3.43
N LEU A 54 -0.09 9.83 3.51
CA LEU A 54 0.99 9.59 4.47
C LEU A 54 2.20 10.48 4.20
N THR A 55 2.54 10.71 2.92
CA THR A 55 3.61 11.63 2.55
C THR A 55 3.29 13.07 2.95
N GLN A 56 2.07 13.54 2.67
CA GLN A 56 1.66 14.89 3.04
C GLN A 56 1.63 15.10 4.56
N PHE A 57 1.11 14.12 5.30
CA PHE A 57 1.13 14.17 6.76
C PHE A 57 2.56 14.14 7.31
N SER A 58 3.46 13.33 6.75
CA SER A 58 4.85 13.25 7.23
C SER A 58 5.55 14.61 7.19
N LEU A 59 5.27 15.43 6.19
CA LEU A 59 5.81 16.80 6.07
C LEU A 59 5.37 17.77 7.20
N GLN A 60 4.28 17.43 7.89
CA GLN A 60 3.75 18.24 9.00
C GLN A 60 4.22 17.75 10.38
N LEU A 61 4.95 16.62 10.42
CA LEU A 61 5.33 15.98 11.67
C LEU A 61 6.74 16.33 12.14
N ASP A 62 7.40 17.27 11.48
CA ASP A 62 8.75 17.66 11.83
C ASP A 62 8.83 18.23 13.27
N ASN A 63 9.77 17.66 14.04
CA ASN A 63 10.13 18.12 15.36
C ASN A 63 8.97 18.19 16.39
N LEU A 64 8.10 17.17 16.42
CA LEU A 64 6.94 17.08 17.32
C LEU A 64 7.29 17.22 18.81
N ALA A 65 8.49 16.82 19.22
CA ALA A 65 8.91 16.84 20.62
C ALA A 65 8.99 18.27 21.20
N GLN A 66 9.45 19.24 20.41
CA GLN A 66 9.58 20.63 20.84
C GLN A 66 8.21 21.28 21.11
N PRO A 67 7.24 21.31 20.18
CA PRO A 67 5.93 21.88 20.44
C PRO A 67 5.11 21.09 21.46
N ALA A 68 5.44 19.81 21.68
CA ALA A 68 4.82 19.00 22.72
C ALA A 68 5.39 19.26 24.13
N GLY A 69 6.51 19.98 24.23
CA GLY A 69 7.12 20.36 25.53
C GLY A 69 7.97 19.25 26.15
N CYS A 70 8.44 18.27 25.38
CA CYS A 70 9.19 17.10 25.89
C CYS A 70 10.61 17.41 26.40
N LEU A 71 11.03 18.67 26.34
CA LEU A 71 12.33 19.11 26.88
C LEU A 71 12.32 19.37 28.39
N SER A 72 11.16 19.29 29.06
CA SER A 72 10.98 19.46 30.49
C SER A 72 10.97 18.11 31.23
N LYS A 73 11.14 18.16 32.58
CA LYS A 73 11.03 16.93 33.40
C LYS A 73 9.62 16.33 33.31
N GLY A 74 9.55 15.04 32.95
CA GLY A 74 8.30 14.29 32.82
C GLY A 74 7.70 14.38 31.42
N ILE A 75 6.63 13.58 31.17
CA ILE A 75 5.91 13.58 29.92
C ILE A 75 4.76 14.60 29.98
N PRO A 76 4.76 15.67 29.18
CA PRO A 76 3.72 16.68 29.20
C PRO A 76 2.35 16.11 28.76
N GLU A 77 1.26 16.66 29.26
CA GLU A 77 -0.11 16.27 28.89
C GLU A 77 -0.35 16.35 27.38
N ARG A 78 0.23 17.35 26.72
CA ARG A 78 0.14 17.51 25.25
C ARG A 78 0.82 16.34 24.51
N ALA A 79 1.95 15.86 25.02
CA ALA A 79 2.62 14.69 24.48
C ALA A 79 1.78 13.41 24.67
N HIS A 80 1.13 13.24 25.83
CA HIS A 80 0.19 12.12 26.05
C HIS A 80 -0.98 12.18 25.09
N ARG A 81 -1.55 13.34 24.80
CA ARG A 81 -2.65 13.47 23.83
C ARG A 81 -2.21 13.09 22.42
N LEU A 82 -1.04 13.54 21.97
CA LEU A 82 -0.48 13.18 20.66
C LEU A 82 -0.21 11.67 20.56
N HIS A 83 0.41 11.09 21.59
CA HIS A 83 0.63 9.64 21.66
C HIS A 83 -0.69 8.87 21.58
N SER A 84 -1.70 9.25 22.35
CA SER A 84 -3.02 8.60 22.34
C SER A 84 -3.71 8.73 20.99
N ALA A 85 -3.59 9.88 20.31
CA ALA A 85 -4.12 10.08 18.98
C ALA A 85 -3.42 9.16 17.95
N PHE A 86 -2.10 9.04 17.99
CA PHE A 86 -1.38 8.12 17.12
C PHE A 86 -1.81 6.67 17.33
N ILE A 87 -1.88 6.22 18.58
CA ILE A 87 -2.30 4.85 18.90
C ILE A 87 -3.74 4.59 18.45
N SER A 88 -4.66 5.51 18.71
CA SER A 88 -6.09 5.29 18.42
C SER A 88 -6.42 5.40 16.93
N VAL A 89 -5.73 6.24 16.18
CA VAL A 89 -6.00 6.45 14.75
C VAL A 89 -5.08 5.57 13.90
N PHE A 90 -3.74 5.74 14.03
CA PHE A 90 -2.85 5.03 13.15
C PHE A 90 -2.75 3.54 13.51
N ILE A 91 -2.41 3.22 14.76
CA ILE A 91 -2.17 1.82 15.13
C ILE A 91 -3.44 0.97 15.09
N LYS A 92 -4.55 1.48 15.65
CA LYS A 92 -5.78 0.67 15.77
C LYS A 92 -6.64 0.65 14.50
N GLN A 93 -6.53 1.63 13.63
CA GLN A 93 -7.38 1.76 12.44
C GLN A 93 -6.56 1.66 11.15
N THR A 94 -5.66 2.59 10.92
CA THR A 94 -4.96 2.72 9.63
C THR A 94 -3.96 1.61 9.35
N GLN A 95 -3.23 1.14 10.37
CA GLN A 95 -2.18 0.13 10.19
C GLN A 95 -2.75 -1.21 9.68
N GLY A 96 -3.93 -1.59 10.16
CA GLY A 96 -4.64 -2.79 9.70
C GLY A 96 -4.98 -2.70 8.21
N ASP A 97 -5.57 -1.57 7.80
CA ASP A 97 -5.94 -1.31 6.41
C ASP A 97 -4.72 -1.32 5.48
N LEU A 98 -3.62 -0.68 5.89
CA LEU A 98 -2.37 -0.68 5.13
C LEU A 98 -1.79 -2.09 4.96
N ALA A 99 -1.83 -2.91 6.01
CA ALA A 99 -1.37 -4.29 5.96
C ALA A 99 -2.25 -5.16 5.04
N ASP A 100 -3.55 -4.93 5.03
CA ASP A 100 -4.48 -5.63 4.16
C ASP A 100 -4.29 -5.24 2.70
N ILE A 101 -4.18 -3.95 2.40
CA ILE A 101 -3.88 -3.42 1.07
C ILE A 101 -2.56 -4.01 0.54
N GLN A 102 -1.52 -4.01 1.35
CA GLN A 102 -0.20 -4.53 0.95
C GLN A 102 -0.25 -6.04 0.70
N ARG A 103 -0.96 -6.81 1.53
CA ARG A 103 -1.15 -8.25 1.35
C ARG A 103 -1.92 -8.58 0.06
N GLN A 104 -2.96 -7.81 -0.24
CA GLN A 104 -3.72 -7.96 -1.47
C GLN A 104 -2.87 -7.62 -2.69
N TYR A 105 -2.12 -6.51 -2.63
CA TYR A 105 -1.22 -6.12 -3.71
C TYR A 105 -0.16 -7.19 -4.00
N GLN A 106 0.47 -7.77 -2.97
CA GLN A 106 1.48 -8.82 -3.15
C GLN A 106 0.96 -10.01 -3.95
N ARG A 107 -0.28 -10.43 -3.69
CA ARG A 107 -0.92 -11.53 -4.44
C ARG A 107 -1.16 -11.16 -5.91
N PHE A 108 -1.50 -9.91 -6.21
CA PHE A 108 -1.61 -9.44 -7.60
C PHE A 108 -0.26 -9.24 -8.27
N SER A 109 0.75 -8.82 -7.52
CA SER A 109 2.08 -8.52 -8.06
C SER A 109 2.72 -9.73 -8.75
N GLU A 110 2.50 -10.94 -8.24
CA GLU A 110 2.98 -12.18 -8.85
C GLU A 110 2.35 -12.40 -10.24
N ALA A 111 1.02 -12.28 -10.34
CA ALA A 111 0.31 -12.42 -11.60
C ALA A 111 0.69 -11.32 -12.62
N LEU A 112 0.79 -10.06 -12.15
CA LEU A 112 1.18 -8.93 -12.99
C LEU A 112 2.63 -9.04 -13.47
N ASN A 113 3.56 -9.48 -12.63
CA ASN A 113 4.95 -9.69 -13.01
C ASN A 113 5.08 -10.81 -14.04
N THR A 114 4.34 -11.91 -13.86
CA THR A 114 4.33 -13.02 -14.82
C THR A 114 3.78 -12.54 -16.16
N LEU A 115 2.67 -11.80 -16.15
CA LEU A 115 2.11 -11.19 -17.35
C LEU A 115 3.11 -10.22 -18.02
N ALA A 116 3.82 -9.38 -17.26
CA ALA A 116 4.80 -8.44 -17.78
C ALA A 116 6.00 -9.15 -18.44
N MET A 117 6.43 -10.30 -17.90
CA MET A 117 7.51 -11.09 -18.50
C MET A 117 7.09 -11.70 -19.84
N LYS A 118 5.82 -12.05 -20.00
CA LYS A 118 5.26 -12.68 -21.20
C LYS A 118 4.69 -11.69 -22.21
N ALA A 119 4.46 -10.44 -21.79
CA ALA A 119 3.90 -9.42 -22.67
C ALA A 119 4.83 -9.16 -23.88
N PRO A 120 4.33 -9.34 -25.13
CA PRO A 120 5.14 -9.14 -26.33
C PRO A 120 5.33 -7.65 -26.68
N GLN A 121 4.40 -6.78 -26.25
CA GLN A 121 4.42 -5.35 -26.55
C GLN A 121 5.24 -4.60 -25.48
N PRO A 122 6.25 -3.80 -25.87
CA PRO A 122 7.04 -2.98 -24.95
C PRO A 122 6.21 -2.02 -24.12
N GLU A 123 5.16 -1.44 -24.69
CA GLU A 123 4.26 -0.49 -24.05
C GLU A 123 3.47 -1.16 -22.90
N LEU A 124 2.92 -2.35 -23.14
CA LEU A 124 2.24 -3.13 -22.13
C LEU A 124 3.19 -3.52 -21.00
N LYS A 125 4.38 -4.00 -21.35
CA LYS A 125 5.42 -4.33 -20.38
C LYS A 125 5.82 -3.12 -19.54
N HIS A 126 6.01 -1.97 -20.16
CA HIS A 126 6.30 -0.71 -19.46
C HIS A 126 5.19 -0.34 -18.50
N TYR A 127 3.92 -0.39 -18.94
CA TYR A 127 2.75 -0.12 -18.11
C TYR A 127 2.69 -1.05 -16.89
N LEU A 128 2.81 -2.36 -17.09
CA LEU A 128 2.78 -3.33 -16.00
C LEU A 128 3.93 -3.14 -15.01
N ASN A 129 5.13 -2.81 -15.49
CA ASN A 129 6.28 -2.52 -14.63
C ASN A 129 6.08 -1.26 -13.76
N GLN A 130 5.29 -0.28 -14.22
CA GLN A 130 4.95 0.88 -13.39
C GLN A 130 4.15 0.47 -12.14
N TRP A 131 3.36 -0.58 -12.23
CA TRP A 131 2.56 -1.08 -11.10
C TRP A 131 3.45 -1.61 -9.97
N ALA A 132 4.61 -2.20 -10.29
CA ALA A 132 5.57 -2.63 -9.27
C ALA A 132 6.08 -1.47 -8.37
N LEU A 133 6.00 -0.23 -8.85
CA LEU A 133 6.42 0.95 -8.08
C LEU A 133 5.41 1.35 -6.99
N TYR A 134 4.16 0.90 -7.05
CA TYR A 134 3.14 1.30 -6.08
C TYR A 134 3.42 0.77 -4.68
N ASP A 135 3.84 -0.50 -4.55
CA ASP A 135 4.21 -1.08 -3.25
C ASP A 135 5.41 -0.34 -2.62
N ALA A 136 6.43 -0.07 -3.42
CA ALA A 136 7.59 0.68 -2.97
C ALA A 136 7.22 2.10 -2.49
N ARG A 137 6.30 2.78 -3.18
CA ARG A 137 5.79 4.10 -2.78
C ARG A 137 5.02 4.04 -1.47
N LEU A 138 4.09 3.08 -1.32
CA LEU A 138 3.32 2.90 -0.08
C LEU A 138 4.23 2.57 1.10
N THR A 139 5.18 1.65 0.91
CA THR A 139 6.17 1.29 1.92
C THR A 139 7.01 2.50 2.34
N GLN A 140 7.49 3.28 1.39
CA GLN A 140 8.28 4.49 1.68
C GLN A 140 7.44 5.55 2.39
N ALA A 141 6.22 5.82 1.94
CA ALA A 141 5.31 6.78 2.56
C ALA A 141 4.97 6.38 4.00
N THR A 142 4.72 5.09 4.25
CA THR A 142 4.46 4.56 5.59
C THR A 142 5.68 4.74 6.51
N LYS A 143 6.88 4.44 6.03
CA LYS A 143 8.12 4.66 6.80
C LYS A 143 8.33 6.14 7.12
N SER A 144 8.17 7.02 6.13
CA SER A 144 8.32 8.46 6.30
C SER A 144 7.32 9.04 7.29
N PHE A 145 6.09 8.49 7.35
CA PHE A 145 5.08 8.89 8.32
C PHE A 145 5.38 8.37 9.73
N VAL A 146 5.82 7.14 9.88
CA VAL A 146 6.04 6.50 11.21
C VAL A 146 7.32 7.01 11.87
N GLN A 147 8.37 7.30 11.11
CA GLN A 147 9.68 7.71 11.65
C GLN A 147 9.63 8.96 12.55
N PRO A 148 8.95 10.08 12.21
CA PRO A 148 8.82 11.23 13.10
C PRO A 148 8.10 10.89 14.42
N TRP A 149 7.12 10.00 14.39
CA TRP A 149 6.42 9.55 15.59
C TRP A 149 7.33 8.73 16.51
N GLN A 150 8.16 7.85 15.95
CA GLN A 150 9.14 7.09 16.73
C GLN A 150 10.14 8.04 17.41
N GLN A 151 10.68 9.02 16.68
CA GLN A 151 11.57 10.04 17.23
C GLN A 151 10.89 10.86 18.33
N PHE A 152 9.63 11.23 18.13
CA PHE A 152 8.83 11.90 19.14
C PHE A 152 8.65 11.06 20.42
N PHE A 153 8.33 9.78 20.27
CA PHE A 153 8.16 8.88 21.43
C PHE A 153 9.45 8.70 22.21
N GLU A 154 10.57 8.52 21.53
CA GLU A 154 11.89 8.43 22.15
C GLU A 154 12.25 9.74 22.89
N ALA A 155 12.10 10.88 22.24
CA ALA A 155 12.42 12.20 22.81
C ALA A 155 11.55 12.54 24.02
N CYS A 156 10.29 12.08 24.05
CA CYS A 156 9.37 12.31 25.17
C CYS A 156 9.43 11.21 26.26
N GLY A 157 10.25 10.17 26.07
CA GLY A 157 10.40 9.09 27.05
C GLY A 157 9.26 8.08 27.10
N PHE A 158 8.45 8.00 26.03
CA PHE A 158 7.48 6.90 25.89
C PHE A 158 8.21 5.58 25.65
N LYS A 159 7.87 4.55 26.41
CA LYS A 159 8.44 3.22 26.19
C LYS A 159 7.81 2.59 24.95
N ALA A 160 8.65 2.09 24.05
CA ALA A 160 8.18 1.32 22.91
C ALA A 160 7.41 0.09 23.41
N GLY A 161 6.12 0.01 23.10
CA GLY A 161 5.28 -1.18 23.20
C GLY A 161 5.16 -1.85 24.57
N ARG A 162 4.20 -1.43 25.37
CA ARG A 162 3.40 -2.36 26.18
C ARG A 162 1.96 -2.26 25.79
#